data_c3399ac42f4277f77cf1f0087f91ed52
#
_entry.id   c3399ac42f4277f77cf1f0087f91ed52
#
_cell.length_a   1.000
_cell.length_b   1.000
_cell.length_c   1.000
_cell.angle_alpha   90.00
_cell.angle_beta   90.00
_cell.angle_gamma   90.00
#
_symmetry.space_group_name_H-M   'P 1'
#
loop_
_entity.id
_entity.type
_entity.pdbx_description
1 polymer ?
#
loop_
_entity_poly.entity_id
_entity_poly.type
_entity_poly.pdbx_seq_one_letter_code
_entity_poly.pdbx_strand_id
1 'polypeptide(L)'
;MRIFISILIFFFISAQINASSLDANDKNKITKHFDAYVDNGSLPNISILIKKDSKEIYRHHHGFADIESGISVSDKTVYRIYSMTKPVTGVAIMQLVENGQLRLNDKVSQYIPAFKNTKVINLEFQDYVVKPKREITIRDLLTHTSGLTYSWAGEGPVNQIYRKYNIR
;
A
#
# COMPACT_ATOMS: atom_id res chain seq x y z
N MET A 1 47.49 -52.74 -20.26
CA MET A 1 46.12 -52.32 -20.53
C MET A 1 45.91 -50.94 -19.86
N ARG A 2 46.08 -49.87 -20.63
CA ARG A 2 45.99 -48.48 -20.11
C ARG A 2 44.58 -47.99 -20.33
N ILE A 3 43.86 -47.73 -19.26
CA ILE A 3 42.50 -47.15 -19.28
C ILE A 3 42.65 -45.62 -19.40
N PHE A 4 42.21 -45.06 -20.56
CA PHE A 4 42.09 -43.65 -20.75
C PHE A 4 40.75 -43.21 -20.15
N ILE A 5 40.79 -42.43 -19.05
CA ILE A 5 39.62 -41.76 -18.51
C ILE A 5 39.49 -40.40 -19.22
N SER A 6 38.55 -40.31 -20.13
CA SER A 6 38.19 -39.02 -20.75
C SER A 6 37.30 -38.21 -19.79
N ILE A 7 37.87 -37.16 -19.21
CA ILE A 7 37.08 -36.20 -18.40
C ILE A 7 36.39 -35.26 -19.36
N LEU A 8 35.06 -35.40 -19.49
CA LEU A 8 34.20 -34.48 -20.23
C LEU A 8 33.91 -33.26 -19.31
N ILE A 9 34.61 -32.14 -19.55
CA ILE A 9 34.33 -30.87 -18.87
C ILE A 9 33.13 -30.22 -19.54
N PHE A 10 31.96 -30.31 -18.91
CA PHE A 10 30.79 -29.53 -19.31
C PHE A 10 30.99 -28.08 -18.86
N PHE A 11 31.31 -27.20 -19.78
CA PHE A 11 31.21 -25.76 -19.56
C PHE A 11 29.74 -25.37 -19.57
N PHE A 12 29.14 -25.23 -18.38
CA PHE A 12 27.88 -24.50 -18.23
C PHE A 12 28.16 -23.02 -18.45
N ILE A 13 27.97 -22.51 -19.65
CA ILE A 13 27.84 -21.08 -19.90
C ILE A 13 26.45 -20.71 -19.37
N SER A 14 26.37 -20.35 -18.11
CA SER A 14 25.20 -19.63 -17.56
C SER A 14 25.18 -18.26 -18.23
N ALA A 15 24.40 -18.11 -19.29
CA ALA A 15 24.03 -16.79 -19.79
C ALA A 15 23.28 -16.08 -18.66
N GLN A 16 23.98 -15.29 -17.89
CA GLN A 16 23.36 -14.35 -16.97
C GLN A 16 22.64 -13.32 -17.84
N ILE A 17 21.34 -13.52 -18.04
CA ILE A 17 20.47 -12.49 -18.58
C ILE A 17 20.46 -11.38 -17.55
N ASN A 18 21.31 -10.39 -17.75
CA ASN A 18 21.39 -9.20 -16.93
C ASN A 18 20.16 -8.31 -17.25
N ALA A 19 18.98 -8.75 -16.80
CA ALA A 19 17.75 -7.96 -16.86
C ALA A 19 17.74 -6.85 -15.81
N SER A 20 18.88 -6.15 -15.65
CA SER A 20 19.07 -5.16 -14.60
C SER A 20 18.67 -3.74 -15.02
N SER A 21 18.29 -3.52 -16.27
CA SER A 21 17.86 -2.20 -16.77
C SER A 21 16.73 -2.37 -17.79
N LEU A 22 15.82 -1.41 -17.82
CA LEU A 22 14.91 -1.23 -18.95
C LEU A 22 15.71 -0.72 -20.14
N ASP A 23 15.46 -1.26 -21.32
CA ASP A 23 16.06 -0.74 -22.54
C ASP A 23 15.46 0.64 -22.93
N ALA A 24 16.09 1.32 -23.89
CA ALA A 24 15.65 2.65 -24.31
C ALA A 24 14.25 2.64 -24.94
N ASN A 25 13.87 1.55 -25.63
CA ASN A 25 12.56 1.39 -26.25
C ASN A 25 11.47 1.22 -25.20
N ASP A 26 11.71 0.40 -24.17
CA ASP A 26 10.76 0.21 -23.09
C ASP A 26 10.58 1.47 -22.23
N LYS A 27 11.67 2.19 -21.93
CA LYS A 27 11.60 3.51 -21.30
C LYS A 27 10.74 4.49 -22.10
N ASN A 28 10.95 4.55 -23.41
CA ASN A 28 10.19 5.40 -24.30
C ASN A 28 8.70 5.04 -24.38
N LYS A 29 8.37 3.74 -24.39
CA LYS A 29 6.97 3.29 -24.32
C LYS A 29 6.30 3.72 -23.03
N ILE A 30 6.98 3.56 -21.89
CA ILE A 30 6.48 4.00 -20.57
C ILE A 30 6.25 5.51 -20.59
N THR A 31 7.26 6.28 -20.98
CA THR A 31 7.18 7.74 -21.09
C THR A 31 5.96 8.15 -21.91
N LYS A 32 5.87 7.73 -23.17
CA LYS A 32 4.78 8.12 -24.07
C LYS A 32 3.40 7.73 -23.55
N HIS A 33 3.30 6.54 -22.95
CA HIS A 33 2.02 6.07 -22.42
C HIS A 33 1.51 6.98 -21.30
N PHE A 34 2.36 7.34 -20.37
CA PHE A 34 1.95 8.13 -19.21
C PHE A 34 1.87 9.63 -19.52
N ASP A 35 2.76 10.18 -20.34
CA ASP A 35 2.70 11.59 -20.74
C ASP A 35 1.41 11.93 -21.46
N ALA A 36 0.86 11.01 -22.24
CA ALA A 36 -0.43 11.20 -22.92
C ALA A 36 -1.58 11.55 -21.97
N TYR A 37 -1.58 11.10 -20.71
CA TYR A 37 -2.59 11.47 -19.73
C TYR A 37 -2.44 12.91 -19.22
N VAL A 38 -1.24 13.44 -19.23
CA VAL A 38 -0.98 14.84 -18.88
C VAL A 38 -1.26 15.72 -20.09
N ASP A 39 -0.75 15.33 -21.26
CA ASP A 39 -0.88 16.09 -22.50
C ASP A 39 -2.35 16.26 -22.93
N ASN A 40 -3.20 15.28 -22.65
CA ASN A 40 -4.64 15.36 -22.94
C ASN A 40 -5.46 15.99 -21.80
N GLY A 41 -4.82 16.47 -20.73
CA GLY A 41 -5.46 17.12 -19.59
C GLY A 41 -6.18 16.18 -18.61
N SER A 42 -6.05 14.86 -18.74
CA SER A 42 -6.66 13.89 -17.81
C SER A 42 -6.02 13.93 -16.41
N LEU A 43 -4.74 14.21 -16.34
CA LEU A 43 -3.98 14.35 -15.09
C LEU A 43 -3.16 15.64 -15.09
N PRO A 44 -2.98 16.32 -13.95
CA PRO A 44 -2.14 17.52 -13.86
C PRO A 44 -0.66 17.20 -13.97
N ASN A 45 -0.26 16.02 -13.54
CA ASN A 45 1.13 15.53 -13.58
C ASN A 45 1.21 14.04 -13.34
N ILE A 46 2.39 13.52 -13.63
CA ILE A 46 2.82 12.17 -13.26
C ILE A 46 4.23 12.21 -12.65
N SER A 47 4.50 11.26 -11.77
CA SER A 47 5.81 10.98 -11.22
C SER A 47 6.01 9.48 -11.13
N ILE A 48 6.99 8.95 -11.85
CA ILE A 48 7.25 7.52 -11.97
C ILE A 48 8.64 7.22 -11.44
N LEU A 49 8.74 6.23 -10.58
CA LEU A 49 9.99 5.65 -10.11
C LEU A 49 9.90 4.13 -10.20
N ILE A 50 10.78 3.52 -10.99
CA ILE A 50 10.90 2.07 -11.06
C ILE A 50 12.24 1.65 -10.48
N LYS A 51 12.19 0.75 -9.49
CA LYS A 51 13.36 0.13 -8.89
C LYS A 51 13.34 -1.38 -9.11
N LYS A 52 14.52 -1.95 -9.32
CA LYS A 52 14.75 -3.38 -9.35
C LYS A 52 16.03 -3.67 -8.55
N ASP A 53 15.98 -4.66 -7.66
CA ASP A 53 17.10 -5.03 -6.78
C ASP A 53 17.69 -3.81 -6.05
N SER A 54 16.82 -2.95 -5.49
CA SER A 54 17.13 -1.69 -4.82
C SER A 54 17.78 -0.61 -5.70
N LYS A 55 18.04 -0.87 -6.98
CA LYS A 55 18.59 0.09 -7.94
C LYS A 55 17.47 0.79 -8.69
N GLU A 56 17.62 2.10 -8.87
CA GLU A 56 16.75 2.85 -9.76
C GLU A 56 17.09 2.50 -11.22
N ILE A 57 16.07 2.08 -11.98
CA ILE A 57 16.20 1.70 -13.39
C ILE A 57 15.45 2.66 -14.33
N TYR A 58 14.49 3.42 -13.77
CA TYR A 58 13.76 4.44 -14.51
C TYR A 58 13.17 5.48 -13.55
N ARG A 59 13.25 6.74 -13.94
CA ARG A 59 12.61 7.88 -13.28
C ARG A 59 12.10 8.84 -14.34
N HIS A 60 10.88 9.34 -14.13
CA HIS A 60 10.28 10.30 -15.05
C HIS A 60 9.27 11.18 -14.32
N HIS A 61 9.24 12.45 -14.69
CA HIS A 61 8.29 13.43 -14.21
C HIS A 61 7.76 14.21 -15.41
N HIS A 62 6.44 14.45 -15.46
CA HIS A 62 5.81 15.24 -16.49
C HIS A 62 4.62 16.02 -15.92
N GLY A 63 4.41 17.28 -16.39
CA GLY A 63 3.33 18.14 -15.95
C GLY A 63 3.69 19.04 -14.76
N PHE A 64 2.69 19.55 -14.07
CA PHE A 64 2.82 20.58 -13.05
C PHE A 64 2.37 20.10 -11.68
N ALA A 65 3.16 20.40 -10.65
CA ALA A 65 2.76 20.26 -9.25
C ALA A 65 1.73 21.32 -8.85
N ASP A 66 1.82 22.49 -9.47
CA ASP A 66 0.87 23.59 -9.36
C ASP A 66 0.72 24.24 -10.73
N ILE A 67 -0.47 24.07 -11.33
CA ILE A 67 -0.78 24.58 -12.66
C ILE A 67 -0.86 26.11 -12.66
N GLU A 68 -1.48 26.70 -11.64
CA GLU A 68 -1.71 28.15 -11.55
C GLU A 68 -0.39 28.92 -11.43
N SER A 69 0.53 28.38 -10.63
CA SER A 69 1.85 28.97 -10.42
C SER A 69 2.91 28.51 -11.43
N GLY A 70 2.58 27.58 -12.33
CA GLY A 70 3.50 27.02 -13.32
C GLY A 70 4.65 26.20 -12.72
N ILE A 71 4.48 25.66 -11.50
CA ILE A 71 5.51 24.88 -10.81
C ILE A 71 5.52 23.47 -11.37
N SER A 72 6.60 23.08 -12.04
CA SER A 72 6.76 21.73 -12.58
C SER A 72 6.88 20.68 -11.49
N VAL A 73 6.37 19.46 -11.76
CA VAL A 73 6.56 18.29 -10.90
C VAL A 73 8.04 17.88 -10.86
N SER A 74 8.49 17.41 -9.71
CA SER A 74 9.87 16.98 -9.47
C SER A 74 9.97 15.94 -8.35
N ASP A 75 11.18 15.45 -8.06
CA ASP A 75 11.47 14.58 -6.91
C ASP A 75 11.11 15.20 -5.56
N LYS A 76 10.99 16.53 -5.49
CA LYS A 76 10.63 17.26 -4.27
C LYS A 76 9.11 17.46 -4.11
N THR A 77 8.32 17.08 -5.11
CA THR A 77 6.87 17.23 -5.06
C THR A 77 6.27 16.29 -4.01
N VAL A 78 5.49 16.87 -3.11
CA VAL A 78 4.82 16.11 -2.04
C VAL A 78 3.43 15.71 -2.49
N TYR A 79 3.16 14.41 -2.48
CA TYR A 79 1.88 13.84 -2.85
C TYR A 79 1.06 13.40 -1.64
N ARG A 80 -0.23 13.65 -1.69
CA ARG A 80 -1.17 13.06 -0.76
C ARG A 80 -1.45 11.62 -1.19
N ILE A 81 -0.93 10.64 -0.42
CA ILE A 81 -0.97 9.23 -0.83
C ILE A 81 -2.19 8.46 -0.33
N TYR A 82 -3.11 9.11 0.41
CA TYR A 82 -4.36 8.54 0.90
C TYR A 82 -4.18 7.12 1.50
N SER A 83 -4.91 6.13 1.00
CA SER A 83 -4.88 4.75 1.53
C SER A 83 -3.56 4.02 1.37
N MET A 84 -2.65 4.50 0.52
CA MET A 84 -1.27 3.99 0.48
C MET A 84 -0.48 4.27 1.77
N THR A 85 -1.00 5.11 2.66
CA THR A 85 -0.50 5.28 4.03
C THR A 85 -0.66 4.01 4.87
N LYS A 86 -1.66 3.14 4.59
CA LYS A 86 -1.92 1.93 5.38
C LYS A 86 -0.74 0.94 5.43
N PRO A 87 -0.09 0.59 4.31
CA PRO A 87 1.13 -0.23 4.37
C PRO A 87 2.23 0.39 5.22
N VAL A 88 2.44 1.72 5.15
CA VAL A 88 3.44 2.43 5.96
C VAL A 88 3.10 2.30 7.47
N THR A 89 1.83 2.53 7.83
CA THR A 89 1.33 2.31 9.19
C THR A 89 1.50 0.85 9.62
N GLY A 90 1.22 -0.10 8.73
CA GLY A 90 1.40 -1.53 8.98
C GLY A 90 2.85 -1.88 9.31
N VAL A 91 3.82 -1.33 8.56
CA VAL A 91 5.25 -1.51 8.85
C VAL A 91 5.60 -0.93 10.23
N ALA A 92 5.12 0.27 10.58
CA ALA A 92 5.37 0.86 11.89
C ALA A 92 4.81 -0.02 13.05
N ILE A 93 3.61 -0.58 12.88
CA ILE A 93 3.03 -1.53 13.83
C ILE A 93 3.88 -2.79 13.93
N MET A 94 4.36 -3.34 12.82
CA MET A 94 5.20 -4.55 12.84
C MET A 94 6.56 -4.30 13.50
N GLN A 95 7.13 -3.11 13.41
CA GLN A 95 8.33 -2.73 14.18
C GLN A 95 8.08 -2.77 15.70
N LEU A 96 6.89 -2.34 16.16
CA LEU A 96 6.52 -2.46 17.58
C LEU A 96 6.37 -3.94 17.98
N VAL A 97 5.87 -4.79 17.08
CA VAL A 97 5.77 -6.24 17.33
C VAL A 97 7.17 -6.87 17.42
N GLU A 98 8.08 -6.54 16.52
CA GLU A 98 9.46 -7.03 16.52
C GLU A 98 10.19 -6.64 17.80
N ASN A 99 9.95 -5.42 18.31
CA ASN A 99 10.52 -4.91 19.56
C ASN A 99 9.82 -5.43 20.82
N GLY A 100 8.83 -6.31 20.69
CA GLY A 100 8.08 -6.88 21.82
C GLY A 100 7.17 -5.88 22.57
N GLN A 101 6.94 -4.69 22.01
CA GLN A 101 6.12 -3.65 22.62
C GLN A 101 4.63 -3.86 22.37
N LEU A 102 4.26 -4.70 21.39
CA LEU A 102 2.90 -4.97 20.97
C LEU A 102 2.80 -6.39 20.42
N ARG A 103 1.64 -7.04 20.62
CA ARG A 103 1.33 -8.35 20.03
C ARG A 103 0.12 -8.25 19.10
N LEU A 104 0.13 -8.99 18.02
CA LEU A 104 -0.98 -8.98 17.05
C LEU A 104 -2.32 -9.38 17.68
N ASN A 105 -2.30 -10.23 18.68
CA ASN A 105 -3.52 -10.69 19.38
C ASN A 105 -3.88 -9.84 20.59
N ASP A 106 -3.13 -8.78 20.88
CA ASP A 106 -3.50 -7.84 21.94
C ASP A 106 -4.81 -7.14 21.58
N LYS A 107 -5.62 -6.88 22.61
CA LYS A 107 -6.87 -6.14 22.46
C LYS A 107 -6.55 -4.66 22.19
N VAL A 108 -7.23 -4.07 21.24
CA VAL A 108 -7.09 -2.62 20.96
C VAL A 108 -7.39 -1.80 22.21
N SER A 109 -8.29 -2.27 23.06
CA SER A 109 -8.67 -1.61 24.32
C SER A 109 -7.53 -1.47 25.33
N GLN A 110 -6.45 -2.26 25.21
CA GLN A 110 -5.26 -2.12 26.05
C GLN A 110 -4.49 -0.82 25.76
N TYR A 111 -4.56 -0.35 24.51
CA TYR A 111 -3.88 0.85 24.01
C TYR A 111 -4.83 2.03 23.87
N ILE A 112 -6.08 1.75 23.50
CA ILE A 112 -7.13 2.75 23.32
C ILE A 112 -8.35 2.33 24.17
N PRO A 113 -8.46 2.78 25.44
CA PRO A 113 -9.49 2.33 26.39
C PRO A 113 -10.93 2.49 25.90
N ALA A 114 -11.19 3.44 25.00
CA ALA A 114 -12.51 3.65 24.40
C ALA A 114 -13.05 2.41 23.66
N PHE A 115 -12.19 1.50 23.21
CA PHE A 115 -12.58 0.25 22.55
C PHE A 115 -13.07 -0.85 23.52
N LYS A 116 -12.97 -0.67 24.83
CA LYS A 116 -13.34 -1.69 25.83
C LYS A 116 -14.83 -2.03 25.80
N ASN A 117 -15.68 -1.07 25.51
CA ASN A 117 -17.14 -1.21 25.56
C ASN A 117 -17.80 -1.05 24.19
N THR A 118 -17.12 -1.47 23.14
CA THR A 118 -17.69 -1.46 21.79
C THR A 118 -18.95 -2.31 21.71
N LYS A 119 -19.86 -1.89 20.85
CA LYS A 119 -21.11 -2.60 20.55
C LYS A 119 -21.12 -2.98 19.09
N VAL A 120 -21.86 -4.01 18.74
CA VAL A 120 -22.06 -4.49 17.39
C VAL A 120 -23.53 -4.35 17.03
N ILE A 121 -23.83 -3.83 15.85
CA ILE A 121 -25.21 -3.80 15.34
C ILE A 121 -25.60 -5.21 14.92
N ASN A 122 -26.77 -5.67 15.37
CA ASN A 122 -27.35 -6.89 14.89
C ASN A 122 -27.84 -6.71 13.46
N LEU A 123 -27.37 -7.56 12.54
CA LEU A 123 -27.72 -7.45 11.13
C LEU A 123 -29.18 -7.83 10.84
N GLU A 124 -29.81 -8.64 11.70
CA GLU A 124 -31.23 -9.02 11.56
C GLU A 124 -32.15 -7.91 12.08
N PHE A 125 -31.74 -7.22 13.15
CA PHE A 125 -32.51 -6.13 13.76
C PHE A 125 -31.61 -4.91 13.88
N GLN A 126 -31.55 -4.10 12.83
CA GLN A 126 -30.58 -2.99 12.70
C GLN A 126 -30.61 -1.95 13.83
N ASP A 127 -31.70 -1.86 14.56
CA ASP A 127 -31.85 -0.96 15.72
C ASP A 127 -31.33 -1.59 17.04
N TYR A 128 -30.92 -2.86 16.99
CA TYR A 128 -30.51 -3.59 18.18
C TYR A 128 -29.01 -3.75 18.22
N VAL A 129 -28.38 -3.27 19.31
CA VAL A 129 -26.94 -3.41 19.53
C VAL A 129 -26.67 -4.57 20.52
N VAL A 130 -25.71 -5.39 20.19
CA VAL A 130 -25.30 -6.53 21.00
C VAL A 130 -23.84 -6.39 21.43
N LYS A 131 -23.48 -7.13 22.47
CA LYS A 131 -22.09 -7.26 22.88
C LYS A 131 -21.33 -8.06 21.83
N PRO A 132 -20.12 -7.61 21.41
CA PRO A 132 -19.31 -8.41 20.50
C PRO A 132 -18.91 -9.74 21.13
N LYS A 133 -18.73 -10.78 20.32
CA LYS A 133 -18.27 -12.11 20.77
C LYS A 133 -16.89 -12.04 21.45
N ARG A 134 -16.06 -11.13 21.00
CA ARG A 134 -14.74 -10.80 21.57
C ARG A 134 -14.40 -9.34 21.30
N GLU A 135 -13.42 -8.83 22.01
CA GLU A 135 -12.88 -7.49 21.71
C GLU A 135 -12.05 -7.50 20.39
N ILE A 136 -11.98 -6.34 19.75
CA ILE A 136 -11.17 -6.12 18.55
C ILE A 136 -9.69 -6.25 18.92
N THR A 137 -8.92 -6.96 18.10
CA THR A 137 -7.47 -7.10 18.25
C THR A 137 -6.70 -6.23 17.24
N ILE A 138 -5.41 -6.04 17.48
CA ILE A 138 -4.50 -5.37 16.53
C ILE A 138 -4.51 -6.10 15.18
N ARG A 139 -4.54 -7.44 15.18
CA ARG A 139 -4.67 -8.25 13.97
C ARG A 139 -5.92 -7.88 13.17
N ASP A 140 -7.07 -7.73 13.82
CA ASP A 140 -8.32 -7.40 13.13
C ASP A 140 -8.25 -6.04 12.41
N LEU A 141 -7.53 -5.07 12.98
CA LEU A 141 -7.30 -3.78 12.33
C LEU A 141 -6.42 -3.94 11.08
N LEU A 142 -5.30 -4.67 11.20
CA LEU A 142 -4.36 -4.87 10.10
C LEU A 142 -4.93 -5.70 8.95
N THR A 143 -5.86 -6.61 9.23
CA THR A 143 -6.49 -7.49 8.23
C THR A 143 -7.85 -6.97 7.74
N HIS A 144 -8.29 -5.79 8.16
CA HIS A 144 -9.60 -5.21 7.84
C HIS A 144 -10.80 -6.07 8.25
N THR A 145 -10.68 -6.81 9.36
CA THR A 145 -11.73 -7.68 9.90
C THR A 145 -12.31 -7.19 11.23
N SER A 146 -12.00 -5.95 11.60
CA SER A 146 -12.44 -5.34 12.87
C SER A 146 -13.94 -5.01 12.94
N GLY A 147 -14.62 -4.94 11.80
CA GLY A 147 -16.00 -4.46 11.71
C GLY A 147 -16.14 -2.93 11.73
N LEU A 148 -15.06 -2.17 11.86
CA LEU A 148 -15.08 -0.73 11.68
C LEU A 148 -15.35 -0.38 10.21
N THR A 149 -16.07 0.71 9.96
CA THR A 149 -16.46 1.15 8.62
C THR A 149 -16.08 2.63 8.40
N TYR A 150 -16.49 3.18 7.27
CA TYR A 150 -16.38 4.59 6.94
C TYR A 150 -17.77 5.24 6.86
N SER A 151 -17.86 6.54 7.11
CA SER A 151 -19.13 7.26 6.99
C SER A 151 -19.80 7.15 5.62
N TRP A 152 -18.99 7.02 4.58
CA TRP A 152 -19.39 6.96 3.16
C TRP A 152 -19.53 5.52 2.60
N ALA A 153 -19.14 4.50 3.35
CA ALA A 153 -19.09 3.11 2.85
C ALA A 153 -20.42 2.37 2.94
N GLY A 154 -21.54 3.08 2.94
CA GLY A 154 -22.89 2.50 2.96
C GLY A 154 -23.91 3.36 3.67
N GLU A 155 -25.16 2.87 3.74
CA GLU A 155 -26.30 3.57 4.34
C GLU A 155 -26.78 2.92 5.65
N GLY A 156 -26.00 1.99 6.20
CA GLY A 156 -26.32 1.33 7.46
C GLY A 156 -26.31 2.26 8.68
N PRO A 157 -26.86 1.82 9.82
CA PRO A 157 -26.98 2.65 11.02
C PRO A 157 -25.62 3.15 11.53
N VAL A 158 -24.55 2.36 11.43
CA VAL A 158 -23.21 2.79 11.83
C VAL A 158 -22.71 3.93 10.95
N ASN A 159 -22.93 3.83 9.62
CA ASN A 159 -22.52 4.87 8.69
C ASN A 159 -23.28 6.19 8.97
N GLN A 160 -24.58 6.11 9.31
CA GLN A 160 -25.40 7.26 9.72
C GLN A 160 -24.88 7.91 11.01
N ILE A 161 -24.50 7.11 12.01
CA ILE A 161 -23.88 7.60 13.24
C ILE A 161 -22.57 8.29 12.94
N TYR A 162 -21.70 7.69 12.12
CA TYR A 162 -20.43 8.28 11.72
C TYR A 162 -20.62 9.64 11.02
N ARG A 163 -21.60 9.74 10.12
CA ARG A 163 -21.96 11.02 9.47
C ARG A 163 -22.45 12.06 10.48
N LYS A 164 -23.34 11.67 11.39
CA LYS A 164 -23.89 12.55 12.44
C LYS A 164 -22.80 13.16 13.31
N TYR A 165 -21.76 12.39 13.65
CA TYR A 165 -20.66 12.83 14.49
C TYR A 165 -19.42 13.26 13.69
N ASN A 166 -19.54 13.43 12.36
CA ASN A 166 -18.47 13.83 11.46
C ASN A 166 -17.21 12.95 11.57
N ILE A 167 -17.39 11.67 11.83
CA ILE A 167 -16.34 10.65 11.80
C ILE A 167 -16.13 10.25 10.32
N ARG A 168 -14.93 10.47 9.80
CA ARG A 168 -14.59 10.23 8.39
C ARG A 168 -13.70 9.00 8.23
#